data_79485fc1bb50a08eae1fc32b1db9e36c
#
_entry.id   79485fc1bb50a08eae1fc32b1db9e36c
#
_cell.length_a   1.000
_cell.length_b   1.000
_cell.length_c   1.000
_cell.angle_alpha   90.00
_cell.angle_beta   90.00
_cell.angle_gamma   90.00
#
_symmetry.space_group_name_H-M   'P 1'
#
loop_
_entity.id
_entity.type
_entity.pdbx_description
1 polymer ?
#
loop_
_entity_poly.entity_id
_entity_poly.type
_entity_poly.pdbx_seq_one_letter_code
_entity_poly.pdbx_strand_id
1 'polypeptide(L)'
;MTSNAATFYISFLLNMFKGKKIGLIWDKHTSHYSNEVLEFIKKCNEEATLSMSKIVLKMVDEGLTPIIQVPDVAVNKIFKAGVKKRYHQYRSTLPVTIGKKITVSREQLVDFVLDTIDEINQDNNDYPHITNAFKRCGLNPWSKSSSLQAFQQHLMQLERNAILQAMINNKKAVPLID
;
A
#
# COMPACT_ATOMS: atom_id res chain seq x y z
N MET A 1 9.18 9.10 6.15
CA MET A 1 9.29 10.10 5.06
C MET A 1 9.39 11.47 5.69
N THR A 2 10.21 12.40 5.18
CA THR A 2 10.28 13.80 5.65
C THR A 2 9.33 14.68 4.81
N SER A 3 8.97 15.90 5.29
CA SER A 3 8.16 16.85 4.52
C SER A 3 8.80 17.16 3.15
N ASN A 4 10.12 17.29 3.09
CA ASN A 4 10.86 17.50 1.82
C ASN A 4 10.69 16.32 0.84
N ALA A 5 10.67 15.08 1.32
CA ALA A 5 10.43 13.92 0.47
C ALA A 5 8.97 13.89 -0.02
N ALA A 6 8.02 14.36 0.80
CA ALA A 6 6.62 14.47 0.41
C ALA A 6 6.41 15.52 -0.69
N THR A 7 6.98 16.72 -0.53
CA THR A 7 6.90 17.78 -1.56
C THR A 7 7.60 17.39 -2.86
N PHE A 8 8.75 16.70 -2.78
CA PHE A 8 9.41 16.15 -3.96
C PHE A 8 8.53 15.13 -4.70
N TYR A 9 7.90 14.20 -3.95
CA TYR A 9 6.98 13.22 -4.53
C TYR A 9 5.76 13.89 -5.20
N ILE A 10 5.19 14.93 -4.58
CA ILE A 10 4.10 15.72 -5.17
C ILE A 10 4.56 16.38 -6.48
N SER A 11 5.75 16.99 -6.49
CA SER A 11 6.33 17.60 -7.71
C SER A 11 6.52 16.58 -8.83
N PHE A 12 6.98 15.37 -8.47
CA PHE A 12 7.12 14.26 -9.40
C PHE A 12 5.76 13.87 -10.01
N LEU A 13 4.71 13.72 -9.19
CA LEU A 13 3.36 13.41 -9.67
C LEU A 13 2.80 14.49 -10.59
N LEU A 14 2.97 15.76 -10.23
CA LEU A 14 2.54 16.90 -11.07
C LEU A 14 3.21 16.91 -12.44
N ASN A 15 4.48 16.54 -12.49
CA ASN A 15 5.23 16.44 -13.75
C ASN A 15 4.82 15.21 -14.57
N MET A 16 4.60 14.07 -13.91
CA MET A 16 4.22 12.81 -14.58
C MET A 16 2.82 12.90 -15.21
N PHE A 17 1.88 13.55 -14.53
CA PHE A 17 0.48 13.62 -14.94
C PHE A 17 0.06 15.01 -15.42
N LYS A 18 0.90 15.67 -16.26
CA LYS A 18 0.62 17.01 -16.77
C LYS A 18 -0.80 17.14 -17.34
N GLY A 19 -1.47 18.23 -16.97
CA GLY A 19 -2.82 18.57 -17.42
C GLY A 19 -3.94 17.71 -16.79
N LYS A 20 -3.64 16.83 -15.85
CA LYS A 20 -4.64 15.95 -15.22
C LYS A 20 -4.95 16.38 -13.79
N LYS A 21 -6.18 16.12 -13.35
CA LYS A 21 -6.56 16.21 -11.95
C LYS A 21 -6.16 14.94 -11.23
N ILE A 22 -5.29 15.06 -10.22
CA ILE A 22 -4.71 13.95 -9.45
C ILE A 22 -5.45 13.84 -8.13
N GLY A 23 -6.08 12.70 -7.87
CA GLY A 23 -6.58 12.34 -6.54
C GLY A 23 -5.47 11.67 -5.74
N LEU A 24 -4.98 12.32 -4.67
CA LEU A 24 -3.97 11.78 -3.80
C LEU A 24 -4.60 11.35 -2.47
N ILE A 25 -4.52 10.05 -2.16
CA ILE A 25 -5.07 9.48 -0.93
C ILE A 25 -3.89 9.09 -0.05
N TRP A 26 -3.76 9.76 1.10
CA TRP A 26 -2.66 9.55 2.04
C TRP A 26 -3.19 9.26 3.45
N ASP A 27 -2.39 8.53 4.23
CA ASP A 27 -2.60 8.39 5.67
C ASP A 27 -2.25 9.69 6.41
N LYS A 28 -2.71 9.81 7.65
CA LYS A 28 -2.42 10.96 8.53
C LYS A 28 -1.03 10.89 9.17
N HIS A 29 -0.01 10.39 8.46
CA HIS A 29 1.34 10.51 8.96
C HIS A 29 1.80 11.98 8.96
N THR A 30 2.44 12.42 10.03
CA THR A 30 2.82 13.84 10.23
C THR A 30 3.56 14.46 9.06
N SER A 31 4.41 13.70 8.36
CA SER A 31 5.12 14.17 7.16
C SER A 31 4.23 14.34 5.92
N HIS A 32 3.03 13.76 5.90
CA HIS A 32 2.11 13.84 4.76
C HIS A 32 1.18 15.07 4.84
N TYR A 33 0.90 15.57 6.05
CA TYR A 33 0.01 16.70 6.24
C TYR A 33 0.62 17.83 7.10
N SER A 34 1.95 17.92 7.14
CA SER A 34 2.60 19.08 7.72
C SER A 34 2.14 20.37 7.01
N ASN A 35 2.14 21.50 7.72
CA ASN A 35 1.77 22.79 7.12
C ASN A 35 2.56 23.07 5.84
N GLU A 36 3.85 22.75 5.82
CA GLU A 36 4.72 22.87 4.64
C GLU A 36 4.15 22.12 3.42
N VAL A 37 3.71 20.87 3.58
CA VAL A 37 3.14 20.06 2.49
C VAL A 37 1.80 20.61 2.03
N LEU A 38 0.93 21.00 2.97
CA LEU A 38 -0.38 21.54 2.64
C LEU A 38 -0.29 22.88 1.90
N GLU A 39 0.60 23.77 2.35
CA GLU A 39 0.87 25.05 1.69
C GLU A 39 1.48 24.84 0.31
N PHE A 40 2.38 23.88 0.16
CA PHE A 40 2.95 23.52 -1.13
C PHE A 40 1.87 23.06 -2.13
N ILE A 41 0.96 22.15 -1.71
CA ILE A 41 -0.16 21.70 -2.55
C ILE A 41 -1.08 22.87 -2.92
N LYS A 42 -1.40 23.72 -1.94
CA LYS A 42 -2.24 24.91 -2.15
C LYS A 42 -1.61 25.82 -3.20
N LYS A 43 -0.35 26.18 -3.03
CA LYS A 43 0.41 27.01 -3.98
C LYS A 43 0.41 26.41 -5.39
N CYS A 44 0.74 25.12 -5.53
CA CYS A 44 0.72 24.45 -6.84
C CYS A 44 -0.66 24.48 -7.50
N ASN A 45 -1.74 24.34 -6.72
CA ASN A 45 -3.11 24.38 -7.24
C ASN A 45 -3.57 25.79 -7.63
N GLU A 46 -3.14 26.83 -6.91
CA GLU A 46 -3.43 28.24 -7.19
C GLU A 46 -2.69 28.74 -8.44
N GLU A 47 -1.42 28.34 -8.58
CA GLU A 47 -0.60 28.70 -9.75
C GLU A 47 -0.95 27.85 -11.01
N ALA A 48 -1.76 26.80 -10.85
CA ALA A 48 -2.06 25.88 -11.96
C ALA A 48 -2.97 26.53 -13.01
N THR A 49 -2.46 26.65 -14.21
CA THR A 49 -3.21 27.00 -15.44
C THR A 49 -4.04 25.80 -15.93
N LEU A 50 -4.85 26.00 -16.98
CA LEU A 50 -5.65 24.91 -17.60
C LEU A 50 -4.81 23.74 -18.11
N SER A 51 -3.53 23.99 -18.46
CA SER A 51 -2.59 22.96 -18.94
C SER A 51 -1.80 22.28 -17.83
N MET A 52 -1.94 22.71 -16.58
CA MET A 52 -1.20 22.18 -15.42
C MET A 52 -2.04 21.22 -14.61
N SER A 53 -1.37 20.31 -13.92
CA SER A 53 -2.02 19.34 -13.04
C SER A 53 -2.48 19.99 -11.74
N LYS A 54 -3.59 19.50 -11.20
CA LYS A 54 -4.09 19.87 -9.86
C LYS A 54 -4.18 18.65 -8.96
N ILE A 55 -3.87 18.83 -7.69
CA ILE A 55 -3.96 17.78 -6.68
C ILE A 55 -5.19 18.00 -5.78
N VAL A 56 -5.98 16.95 -5.65
CA VAL A 56 -7.03 16.85 -4.63
C VAL A 56 -6.55 15.86 -3.58
N LEU A 57 -6.12 16.38 -2.43
CA LEU A 57 -5.68 15.57 -1.31
C LEU A 57 -6.89 15.08 -0.50
N LYS A 58 -6.89 13.78 -0.21
CA LYS A 58 -7.80 13.14 0.75
C LYS A 58 -6.97 12.38 1.78
N MET A 59 -7.17 12.72 3.05
CA MET A 59 -6.51 12.03 4.15
C MET A 59 -7.36 10.86 4.61
N VAL A 60 -6.68 9.74 4.87
CA VAL A 60 -7.29 8.56 5.49
C VAL A 60 -7.32 8.77 6.99
N ASP A 61 -8.48 8.68 7.61
CA ASP A 61 -8.63 8.81 9.06
C ASP A 61 -7.99 7.65 9.81
N GLU A 62 -7.63 7.89 11.06
CA GLU A 62 -7.03 6.89 11.94
C GLU A 62 -7.91 5.64 12.04
N GLY A 63 -7.30 4.47 12.00
CA GLY A 63 -7.98 3.19 12.03
C GLY A 63 -8.59 2.73 10.69
N LEU A 64 -8.69 3.60 9.69
CA LEU A 64 -9.23 3.24 8.37
C LEU A 64 -8.19 2.73 7.37
N THR A 65 -6.90 2.84 7.69
CA THR A 65 -5.79 2.36 6.84
C THR A 65 -6.00 0.92 6.33
N PRO A 66 -6.33 -0.09 7.17
CA PRO A 66 -6.53 -1.46 6.69
C PRO A 66 -7.80 -1.65 5.86
N ILE A 67 -8.68 -0.65 5.80
CA ILE A 67 -9.97 -0.74 5.12
C ILE A 67 -9.93 -0.05 3.76
N ILE A 68 -9.37 1.16 3.70
CA ILE A 68 -9.47 2.01 2.50
C ILE A 68 -8.12 2.43 1.90
N GLN A 69 -6.99 2.08 2.54
CA GLN A 69 -5.69 2.38 1.97
C GLN A 69 -5.26 1.26 1.02
N VAL A 70 -5.35 1.51 -0.27
CA VAL A 70 -5.11 0.53 -1.34
C VAL A 70 -3.80 -0.26 -1.21
N PRO A 71 -2.64 0.37 -0.92
CA PRO A 71 -1.40 -0.38 -0.73
C PRO A 71 -1.49 -1.41 0.39
N ASP A 72 -2.09 -1.07 1.53
CA ASP A 72 -2.15 -1.95 2.70
C ASP A 72 -3.21 -3.06 2.55
N VAL A 73 -4.29 -2.78 1.84
CA VAL A 73 -5.36 -3.77 1.60
C VAL A 73 -4.88 -4.92 0.70
N ALA A 74 -4.03 -4.65 -0.30
CA ALA A 74 -3.64 -5.68 -1.25
C ALA A 74 -2.15 -5.63 -1.66
N VAL A 75 -1.66 -4.49 -2.15
CA VAL A 75 -0.37 -4.40 -2.85
C VAL A 75 0.80 -4.79 -1.94
N ASN A 76 0.86 -4.24 -0.73
CA ASN A 76 1.95 -4.49 0.21
C ASN A 76 2.06 -5.97 0.62
N LYS A 77 0.93 -6.68 0.69
CA LYS A 77 0.92 -8.11 1.03
C LYS A 77 1.57 -8.94 -0.07
N ILE A 78 1.19 -8.69 -1.32
CA ILE A 78 1.74 -9.39 -2.50
C ILE A 78 3.24 -9.09 -2.62
N PHE A 79 3.61 -7.81 -2.52
CA PHE A 79 4.99 -7.37 -2.57
C PHE A 79 5.87 -8.04 -1.50
N LYS A 80 5.45 -7.99 -0.23
CA LYS A 80 6.18 -8.63 0.87
C LYS A 80 6.31 -10.14 0.68
N ALA A 81 5.27 -10.81 0.16
CA ALA A 81 5.31 -12.24 -0.14
C ALA A 81 6.31 -12.57 -1.26
N GLY A 82 6.35 -11.76 -2.33
CA GLY A 82 7.29 -11.91 -3.44
C GLY A 82 8.75 -11.74 -3.00
N VAL A 83 9.07 -10.68 -2.27
CA VAL A 83 10.42 -10.46 -1.71
C VAL A 83 10.82 -11.61 -0.77
N LYS A 84 9.90 -12.06 0.09
CA LYS A 84 10.16 -13.20 1.00
C LYS A 84 10.40 -14.50 0.23
N LYS A 85 9.65 -14.76 -0.84
CA LYS A 85 9.84 -15.92 -1.73
C LYS A 85 11.27 -15.94 -2.29
N ARG A 86 11.76 -14.83 -2.82
CA ARG A 86 13.11 -14.68 -3.37
C ARG A 86 14.19 -14.83 -2.32
N TYR A 87 13.99 -14.25 -1.15
CA TYR A 87 14.90 -14.48 -0.03
C TYR A 87 15.01 -15.96 0.34
N HIS A 88 13.90 -16.69 0.40
CA HIS A 88 13.93 -18.13 0.69
C HIS A 88 14.61 -18.94 -0.40
N GLN A 89 14.38 -18.61 -1.68
CA GLN A 89 15.06 -19.22 -2.82
C GLN A 89 16.57 -19.00 -2.72
N TYR A 90 17.01 -17.77 -2.52
CA TYR A 90 18.41 -17.43 -2.31
C TYR A 90 19.01 -18.20 -1.12
N ARG A 91 18.30 -18.23 0.00
CA ARG A 91 18.74 -18.97 1.18
C ARG A 91 18.95 -20.45 0.90
N SER A 92 18.13 -21.08 0.07
CA SER A 92 18.24 -22.51 -0.27
C SER A 92 19.46 -22.83 -1.13
N THR A 93 20.07 -21.86 -1.80
CA THR A 93 21.30 -22.03 -2.58
C THR A 93 22.57 -21.96 -1.74
N LEU A 94 22.47 -21.48 -0.49
CA LEU A 94 23.62 -21.31 0.38
C LEU A 94 23.89 -22.57 1.20
N PRO A 95 25.18 -22.92 1.45
CA PRO A 95 25.52 -24.03 2.30
C PRO A 95 24.99 -23.82 3.72
N VAL A 96 24.39 -24.85 4.28
CA VAL A 96 23.88 -24.81 5.66
C VAL A 96 25.07 -24.77 6.63
N THR A 97 25.27 -23.62 7.26
CA THR A 97 26.27 -23.46 8.32
C THR A 97 25.55 -23.23 9.63
N ILE A 98 25.63 -24.21 10.54
CA ILE A 98 24.99 -24.14 11.86
C ILE A 98 25.56 -22.93 12.64
N GLY A 99 24.68 -22.09 13.18
CA GLY A 99 25.05 -20.94 14.02
C GLY A 99 25.47 -19.66 13.27
N LYS A 100 25.60 -19.68 11.94
CA LYS A 100 25.88 -18.44 11.18
C LYS A 100 24.59 -17.79 10.68
N LYS A 101 24.48 -16.47 10.97
CA LYS A 101 23.39 -15.64 10.43
C LYS A 101 23.65 -15.41 8.93
N ILE A 102 22.66 -15.71 8.10
CA ILE A 102 22.72 -15.41 6.67
C ILE A 102 22.48 -13.91 6.50
N THR A 103 23.44 -13.23 5.90
CA THR A 103 23.35 -11.81 5.54
C THR A 103 23.10 -11.71 4.04
N VAL A 104 22.15 -10.88 3.64
CA VAL A 104 21.89 -10.54 2.24
C VAL A 104 22.58 -9.20 1.95
N SER A 105 23.29 -9.10 0.83
CA SER A 105 23.89 -7.83 0.43
C SER A 105 22.80 -6.82 0.04
N ARG A 106 23.16 -5.55 -0.01
CA ARG A 106 22.24 -4.49 -0.41
C ARG A 106 21.79 -4.66 -1.88
N GLU A 107 22.71 -5.03 -2.72
CA GLU A 107 22.49 -5.29 -4.14
C GLU A 107 21.50 -6.43 -4.35
N GLN A 108 21.71 -7.57 -3.68
CA GLN A 108 20.79 -8.70 -3.73
C GLN A 108 19.39 -8.35 -3.22
N LEU A 109 19.29 -7.51 -2.19
CA LEU A 109 17.99 -7.05 -1.71
C LEU A 109 17.28 -6.17 -2.76
N VAL A 110 18.04 -5.32 -3.46
CA VAL A 110 17.51 -4.51 -4.58
C VAL A 110 17.02 -5.42 -5.70
N ASP A 111 17.78 -6.45 -6.09
CA ASP A 111 17.37 -7.41 -7.11
C ASP A 111 16.07 -8.12 -6.72
N PHE A 112 15.92 -8.56 -5.46
CA PHE A 112 14.66 -9.18 -4.99
C PHE A 112 13.48 -8.23 -5.10
N VAL A 113 13.70 -6.94 -4.82
CA VAL A 113 12.67 -5.90 -4.93
C VAL A 113 12.27 -5.69 -6.40
N LEU A 114 13.25 -5.49 -7.28
CA LEU A 114 13.01 -5.24 -8.71
C LEU A 114 12.30 -6.41 -9.37
N ASP A 115 12.80 -7.63 -9.19
CA ASP A 115 12.17 -8.84 -9.73
C ASP A 115 10.74 -9.03 -9.22
N THR A 116 10.48 -8.63 -7.94
CA THR A 116 9.13 -8.71 -7.38
C THR A 116 8.20 -7.69 -8.03
N ILE A 117 8.69 -6.49 -8.29
CA ILE A 117 7.91 -5.45 -8.99
C ILE A 117 7.58 -5.91 -10.40
N ASP A 118 8.54 -6.50 -11.11
CA ASP A 118 8.35 -6.98 -12.47
C ASP A 118 7.33 -8.13 -12.52
N GLU A 119 7.41 -9.10 -11.59
CA GLU A 119 6.42 -10.17 -11.45
C GLU A 119 5.02 -9.61 -11.18
N ILE A 120 4.88 -8.64 -10.26
CA ILE A 120 3.58 -8.00 -9.98
C ILE A 120 3.04 -7.26 -11.20
N ASN A 121 3.89 -6.58 -11.97
CA ASN A 121 3.49 -5.86 -13.16
C ASN A 121 3.05 -6.80 -14.28
N GLN A 122 3.71 -7.94 -14.46
CA GLN A 122 3.31 -8.98 -15.41
C GLN A 122 1.98 -9.61 -14.99
N ASP A 123 1.85 -10.05 -13.76
CA ASP A 123 0.62 -10.64 -13.23
C ASP A 123 -0.55 -9.66 -13.28
N ASN A 124 -0.31 -8.35 -13.13
CA ASN A 124 -1.36 -7.34 -13.18
C ASN A 124 -1.97 -7.15 -14.57
N ASN A 125 -1.28 -7.56 -15.64
CA ASN A 125 -1.83 -7.57 -17.00
C ASN A 125 -2.87 -8.68 -17.17
N ASP A 126 -2.62 -9.86 -16.58
CA ASP A 126 -3.51 -11.02 -16.67
C ASP A 126 -4.55 -11.02 -15.53
N TYR A 127 -4.16 -10.55 -14.36
CA TYR A 127 -5.01 -10.46 -13.18
C TYR A 127 -4.88 -9.09 -12.49
N PRO A 128 -5.81 -8.16 -12.66
CA PRO A 128 -5.66 -6.75 -12.27
C PRO A 128 -5.73 -6.55 -10.74
N HIS A 129 -4.71 -6.99 -10.03
CA HIS A 129 -4.60 -6.89 -8.56
C HIS A 129 -4.79 -5.46 -8.05
N ILE A 130 -4.16 -4.48 -8.72
CA ILE A 130 -4.24 -3.06 -8.33
C ILE A 130 -5.66 -2.55 -8.53
N THR A 131 -6.27 -2.80 -9.69
CA THR A 131 -7.66 -2.41 -9.97
C THR A 131 -8.63 -3.02 -8.97
N ASN A 132 -8.45 -4.30 -8.64
CA ASN A 132 -9.28 -4.99 -7.66
C ASN A 132 -9.08 -4.45 -6.24
N ALA A 133 -7.86 -4.00 -5.90
CA ALA A 133 -7.58 -3.33 -4.63
C ALA A 133 -8.36 -2.00 -4.53
N PHE A 134 -8.36 -1.18 -5.58
CA PHE A 134 -9.17 0.04 -5.63
C PHE A 134 -10.67 -0.24 -5.50
N LYS A 135 -11.19 -1.30 -6.15
CA LYS A 135 -12.59 -1.72 -6.00
C LYS A 135 -12.92 -2.10 -4.55
N ARG A 136 -12.05 -2.91 -3.91
CA ARG A 136 -12.22 -3.33 -2.50
C ARG A 136 -12.23 -2.15 -1.53
N CYS A 137 -11.46 -1.12 -1.80
CA CYS A 137 -11.43 0.10 -1.01
C CYS A 137 -12.60 1.06 -1.33
N GLY A 138 -13.49 0.71 -2.25
CA GLY A 138 -14.59 1.59 -2.68
C GLY A 138 -14.12 2.81 -3.49
N LEU A 139 -12.89 2.80 -3.99
CA LEU A 139 -12.22 3.93 -4.63
C LEU A 139 -12.18 3.84 -6.17
N ASN A 140 -12.89 2.86 -6.78
CA ASN A 140 -12.91 2.76 -8.23
C ASN A 140 -13.86 3.80 -8.85
N PRO A 141 -13.35 4.83 -9.55
CA PRO A 141 -14.16 5.92 -10.06
C PRO A 141 -15.01 5.54 -11.28
N TRP A 142 -14.67 4.42 -11.95
CA TRP A 142 -15.31 4.02 -13.21
C TRP A 142 -16.52 3.10 -13.06
N SER A 143 -16.76 2.53 -11.87
CA SER A 143 -17.88 1.63 -11.62
C SER A 143 -18.31 1.69 -10.15
N LYS A 144 -19.28 2.56 -9.87
CA LYS A 144 -19.81 2.75 -8.51
C LYS A 144 -20.45 1.50 -7.93
N SER A 145 -21.27 0.78 -8.71
CA SER A 145 -22.01 -0.41 -8.23
C SER A 145 -21.06 -1.57 -7.90
N SER A 146 -20.13 -1.90 -8.80
CA SER A 146 -19.17 -2.99 -8.55
C SER A 146 -18.17 -2.65 -7.44
N SER A 147 -17.81 -1.38 -7.28
CA SER A 147 -16.97 -0.92 -6.17
C SER A 147 -17.69 -1.03 -4.82
N LEU A 148 -18.96 -0.66 -4.76
CA LEU A 148 -19.74 -0.75 -3.51
C LEU A 148 -19.90 -2.21 -3.07
N GLN A 149 -20.22 -3.11 -3.98
CA GLN A 149 -20.36 -4.54 -3.67
C GLN A 149 -19.01 -5.14 -3.20
N ALA A 150 -17.92 -4.86 -3.89
CA ALA A 150 -16.59 -5.33 -3.51
C ALA A 150 -16.13 -4.77 -2.16
N PHE A 151 -16.46 -3.51 -1.87
CA PHE A 151 -16.18 -2.88 -0.58
C PHE A 151 -17.00 -3.51 0.55
N GLN A 152 -18.28 -3.77 0.35
CA GLN A 152 -19.14 -4.47 1.31
C GLN A 152 -18.59 -5.88 1.63
N GLN A 153 -18.21 -6.64 0.60
CA GLN A 153 -17.58 -7.95 0.79
C GLN A 153 -16.28 -7.87 1.58
N HIS A 154 -15.47 -6.85 1.32
CA HIS A 154 -14.23 -6.61 2.07
C HIS A 154 -14.50 -6.31 3.53
N LEU A 155 -15.48 -5.45 3.86
CA LEU A 155 -15.87 -5.15 5.24
C LEU A 155 -16.35 -6.40 5.98
N MET A 156 -17.22 -7.20 5.34
CA MET A 156 -17.69 -8.47 5.93
C MET A 156 -16.53 -9.45 6.21
N GLN A 157 -15.52 -9.49 5.34
CA GLN A 157 -14.34 -10.34 5.54
C GLN A 157 -13.49 -9.87 6.71
N LEU A 158 -13.31 -8.55 6.88
CA LEU A 158 -12.60 -7.98 8.02
C LEU A 158 -13.30 -8.27 9.33
N GLU A 159 -14.62 -8.15 9.37
CA GLU A 159 -15.45 -8.47 10.54
C GLU A 159 -15.31 -9.94 10.93
N ARG A 160 -15.44 -10.87 9.98
CA ARG A 160 -15.22 -12.31 10.21
C ARG A 160 -13.83 -12.59 10.77
N ASN A 161 -12.79 -11.97 10.22
CA ASN A 161 -11.42 -12.14 10.70
C ASN A 161 -11.25 -11.63 12.12
N ALA A 162 -11.86 -10.50 12.48
CA ALA A 162 -11.82 -9.95 13.84
C ALA A 162 -12.52 -10.88 14.83
N ILE A 163 -13.69 -11.44 14.50
CA ILE A 163 -14.41 -12.41 15.31
C ILE A 163 -13.56 -13.68 15.51
N LEU A 164 -12.96 -14.22 14.44
CA LEU A 164 -12.09 -15.40 14.54
C LEU A 164 -10.88 -15.17 15.44
N GLN A 165 -10.23 -14.00 15.33
CA GLN A 165 -9.10 -13.65 16.20
C GLN A 165 -9.52 -13.52 17.67
N ALA A 166 -10.67 -12.93 17.95
CA ALA A 166 -11.22 -12.83 19.30
C ALA A 166 -11.49 -14.23 19.89
N MET A 167 -12.06 -15.16 19.11
CA MET A 167 -12.30 -16.53 19.54
C MET A 167 -11.00 -17.29 19.84
N ILE A 168 -9.94 -17.12 19.01
CA ILE A 168 -8.63 -17.73 19.23
C ILE A 168 -7.98 -17.19 20.50
N ASN A 169 -8.05 -15.89 20.72
CA ASN A 169 -7.47 -15.25 21.90
C ASN A 169 -8.20 -15.68 23.17
N ASN A 170 -9.53 -15.80 23.14
CA ASN A 170 -10.31 -16.29 24.27
C ASN A 170 -10.00 -17.76 24.59
N LYS A 171 -9.76 -18.63 23.60
CA LYS A 171 -9.34 -20.02 23.84
C LYS A 171 -7.95 -20.12 24.45
N LYS A 172 -7.03 -19.19 24.19
CA LYS A 172 -5.70 -19.13 24.81
C LYS A 172 -5.75 -18.65 26.27
N ALA A 173 -6.83 -17.99 26.68
CA ALA A 173 -7.01 -17.46 28.02
C ALA A 173 -7.66 -18.46 29.01
N VAL A 174 -8.06 -19.65 28.55
CA VAL A 174 -8.54 -20.72 29.44
C VAL A 174 -7.32 -21.45 30.00
N PRO A 175 -7.01 -21.34 31.30
CA PRO A 175 -5.96 -22.15 31.91
C PRO A 175 -6.34 -23.64 31.80
N LEU A 176 -5.38 -24.44 31.35
CA LEU A 176 -5.50 -25.89 31.52
C LEU A 176 -5.64 -26.15 33.04
N ILE A 177 -6.82 -26.53 33.48
CA ILE A 177 -7.04 -27.01 34.82
C ILE A 177 -6.51 -28.46 34.81
N ASP A 178 -5.34 -28.65 35.41
CA ASP A 178 -4.78 -29.98 35.71
C ASP A 178 -5.65 -30.74 36.68
#